data_9aab1ffc8ccd7d4c00a98fadf679d20a
#
_entry.id   9aab1ffc8ccd7d4c00a98fadf679d20a
#
_cell.length_a   1.000
_cell.length_b   1.000
_cell.length_c   1.000
_cell.angle_alpha   90.00
_cell.angle_beta   90.00
_cell.angle_gamma   90.00
#
_symmetry.space_group_name_H-M   'P 1'
#
loop_
_entity.id
_entity.type
_entity.pdbx_description
1 polymer ?
#
loop_
_entity_poly.entity_id
_entity_poly.type
_entity_poly.pdbx_seq_one_letter_code
_entity_poly.pdbx_strand_id
1 'polypeptide(L)'
;MYLLRQLGMRGVEMKRFKCKECGYIHIGDEAPDVCPVCGYDKSVFVKMDQVEEGENIAYAMIEELDVTSIKILRQLIDDTSGMAAVASAMAKRALMENNLDLEKYFNALALELLDQASIYMIYSGEFLEVTSSANRPELEKKLQNEMIKIDKFIEDISDMDLEEVVDVLEANKKKIGALMI
;
A
#
# COMPACT_ATOMS: atom_id res chain seq x y z
N MET A 1 -26.60 0.91 -1.69
CA MET A 1 -26.66 0.00 -2.83
C MET A 1 -27.97 0.00 -3.63
N TYR A 2 -29.00 0.76 -3.26
CA TYR A 2 -30.32 0.79 -3.95
C TYR A 2 -30.54 2.02 -4.85
N LEU A 3 -29.72 3.06 -4.74
CA LEU A 3 -29.93 4.31 -5.49
C LEU A 3 -29.31 4.36 -6.90
N LEU A 4 -28.27 3.59 -7.17
CA LEU A 4 -27.59 3.61 -8.49
C LEU A 4 -28.34 2.86 -9.61
N ARG A 5 -29.25 1.95 -9.25
CA ARG A 5 -30.04 1.18 -10.24
C ARG A 5 -31.19 1.98 -10.88
N GLN A 6 -31.54 3.15 -10.36
CA GLN A 6 -32.69 3.93 -10.88
C GLN A 6 -32.30 5.00 -11.91
N LEU A 7 -31.02 5.27 -12.15
CA LEU A 7 -30.59 6.36 -13.05
C LEU A 7 -30.30 5.93 -14.49
N GLY A 8 -30.59 4.69 -14.88
CA GLY A 8 -30.57 4.28 -16.31
C GLY A 8 -29.23 4.48 -17.02
N MET A 9 -28.12 4.59 -16.28
CA MET A 9 -26.79 4.68 -16.86
C MET A 9 -26.41 3.31 -17.42
N ARG A 10 -26.45 3.18 -18.75
CA ARG A 10 -25.78 2.12 -19.49
C ARG A 10 -24.33 2.13 -19.03
N GLY A 11 -23.80 0.98 -18.62
CA GLY A 11 -22.44 0.86 -18.11
C GLY A 11 -21.44 1.52 -19.07
N VAL A 12 -20.96 2.68 -18.71
CA VAL A 12 -19.79 3.26 -19.36
C VAL A 12 -18.63 2.40 -18.86
N GLU A 13 -18.03 1.67 -19.79
CA GLU A 13 -16.89 0.81 -19.56
C GLU A 13 -15.69 1.72 -19.19
N MET A 14 -15.54 2.03 -17.89
CA MET A 14 -14.48 2.92 -17.45
C MET A 14 -13.13 2.24 -17.59
N LYS A 15 -12.25 2.87 -18.36
CA LYS A 15 -10.89 2.37 -18.57
C LYS A 15 -10.00 2.76 -17.41
N ARG A 16 -9.06 1.90 -17.07
CA ARG A 16 -8.06 2.14 -16.03
C ARG A 16 -6.69 2.29 -16.65
N PHE A 17 -5.93 3.27 -16.16
CA PHE A 17 -4.59 3.59 -16.65
C PHE A 17 -3.63 3.70 -15.47
N LYS A 18 -2.57 2.88 -15.47
CA LYS A 18 -1.55 2.86 -14.42
C LYS A 18 -0.34 3.67 -14.84
N CYS A 19 0.08 4.59 -14.01
CA CYS A 19 1.35 5.29 -14.15
C CYS A 19 2.50 4.33 -13.81
N LYS A 20 3.45 4.08 -14.73
CA LYS A 20 4.59 3.19 -14.52
C LYS A 20 5.59 3.74 -13.49
N GLU A 21 5.65 5.06 -13.33
CA GLU A 21 6.63 5.71 -12.48
C GLU A 21 6.23 5.67 -11.00
N CYS A 22 4.97 5.96 -10.68
CA CYS A 22 4.51 6.09 -9.31
C CYS A 22 3.40 5.11 -8.89
N GLY A 23 2.89 4.31 -9.83
CA GLY A 23 1.82 3.34 -9.56
C GLY A 23 0.40 3.94 -9.49
N TYR A 24 0.24 5.26 -9.64
CA TYR A 24 -1.09 5.90 -9.64
C TYR A 24 -2.00 5.30 -10.71
N ILE A 25 -3.25 5.00 -10.33
CA ILE A 25 -4.27 4.49 -11.22
C ILE A 25 -5.29 5.59 -11.50
N HIS A 26 -5.42 5.94 -12.77
CA HIS A 26 -6.44 6.85 -13.27
C HIS A 26 -7.62 6.05 -13.83
N ILE A 27 -8.85 6.43 -13.48
CA ILE A 27 -10.09 5.87 -14.01
C ILE A 27 -10.73 6.93 -14.89
N GLY A 28 -10.98 6.62 -16.15
CA GLY A 28 -11.57 7.55 -17.11
C GLY A 28 -11.51 7.01 -18.53
N ASP A 29 -12.02 7.79 -19.49
CA ASP A 29 -12.02 7.39 -20.91
C ASP A 29 -10.61 7.40 -21.52
N GLU A 30 -9.74 8.27 -21.02
CA GLU A 30 -8.35 8.44 -21.47
C GLU A 30 -7.41 8.66 -20.28
N ALA A 31 -6.12 8.35 -20.48
CA ALA A 31 -5.08 8.71 -19.51
C ALA A 31 -4.92 10.24 -19.43
N PRO A 32 -4.67 10.80 -18.23
CA PRO A 32 -4.45 12.23 -18.08
C PRO A 32 -3.17 12.67 -18.80
N ASP A 33 -3.12 13.91 -19.27
CA ASP A 33 -1.95 14.43 -19.98
C ASP A 33 -0.70 14.51 -19.11
N VAL A 34 -0.90 14.69 -17.79
CA VAL A 34 0.15 14.73 -16.78
C VAL A 34 -0.31 13.91 -15.57
N CYS A 35 0.56 13.05 -15.06
CA CYS A 35 0.28 12.31 -13.86
C CYS A 35 0.10 13.28 -12.67
N PRO A 36 -1.07 13.28 -12.00
CA PRO A 36 -1.35 14.24 -10.92
C PRO A 36 -0.47 14.02 -9.69
N VAL A 37 0.17 12.87 -9.61
CA VAL A 37 0.98 12.48 -8.45
C VAL A 37 2.45 12.77 -8.65
N CYS A 38 3.05 12.30 -9.76
CA CYS A 38 4.50 12.43 -10.00
C CYS A 38 4.88 13.45 -11.05
N GLY A 39 3.91 14.06 -11.76
CA GLY A 39 4.16 15.12 -12.74
C GLY A 39 4.69 14.65 -14.10
N TYR A 40 4.85 13.34 -14.32
CA TYR A 40 5.24 12.81 -15.62
C TYR A 40 4.12 12.93 -16.65
N ASP A 41 4.48 13.02 -17.93
CA ASP A 41 3.53 13.16 -19.03
C ASP A 41 2.74 11.87 -19.32
N LYS A 42 1.73 11.97 -20.21
CA LYS A 42 0.82 10.86 -20.58
C LYS A 42 1.53 9.57 -21.02
N SER A 43 2.76 9.63 -21.51
CA SER A 43 3.49 8.48 -22.04
C SER A 43 3.81 7.40 -20.98
N VAL A 44 3.80 7.78 -19.71
CA VAL A 44 4.05 6.84 -18.62
C VAL A 44 2.83 6.00 -18.24
N PHE A 45 1.66 6.29 -18.80
CA PHE A 45 0.44 5.55 -18.51
C PHE A 45 0.28 4.31 -19.41
N VAL A 46 -0.05 3.19 -18.77
CA VAL A 46 -0.41 1.95 -19.45
C VAL A 46 -1.88 1.65 -19.19
N LYS A 47 -2.62 1.33 -20.23
CA LYS A 47 -3.99 0.83 -20.06
C LYS A 47 -3.93 -0.52 -19.35
N MET A 48 -4.73 -0.68 -18.29
CA MET A 48 -4.88 -1.95 -17.59
C MET A 48 -5.96 -2.77 -18.30
N ASP A 49 -5.76 -4.09 -18.36
CA ASP A 49 -6.78 -4.98 -18.87
C ASP A 49 -7.98 -4.95 -17.92
N GLN A 50 -9.17 -4.99 -18.52
CA GLN A 50 -10.40 -5.05 -17.74
C GLN A 50 -10.54 -6.43 -17.15
N VAL A 51 -10.74 -6.46 -15.83
CA VAL A 51 -11.15 -7.66 -15.11
C VAL A 51 -12.65 -7.53 -14.86
N GLU A 52 -13.41 -8.55 -15.20
CA GLU A 52 -14.82 -8.62 -14.81
C GLU A 52 -14.91 -8.48 -13.30
N GLU A 53 -15.52 -7.40 -12.86
CA GLU A 53 -15.71 -7.13 -11.42
C GLU A 53 -16.69 -8.18 -10.88
N GLY A 54 -16.24 -8.98 -9.93
CA GLY A 54 -17.11 -9.87 -9.18
C GLY A 54 -18.16 -9.07 -8.40
N GLU A 55 -19.37 -9.58 -8.30
CA GLU A 55 -20.54 -8.89 -7.73
C GLU A 55 -20.45 -8.48 -6.25
N ASN A 56 -19.32 -8.74 -5.56
CA ASN A 56 -19.13 -8.54 -4.13
C ASN A 56 -17.92 -7.68 -3.79
N ILE A 57 -17.85 -6.45 -4.30
CA ILE A 57 -16.84 -5.49 -3.82
C ILE A 57 -17.39 -4.84 -2.55
N ALA A 58 -16.87 -5.27 -1.39
CA ALA A 58 -17.22 -4.68 -0.10
C ALA A 58 -16.71 -3.23 0.04
N TYR A 59 -15.68 -2.89 -0.75
CA TYR A 59 -15.04 -1.58 -0.77
C TYR A 59 -14.92 -1.11 -2.21
N ALA A 60 -15.40 0.09 -2.50
CA ALA A 60 -15.31 0.70 -3.81
C ALA A 60 -14.23 1.78 -3.82
N MET A 61 -13.44 1.85 -4.90
CA MET A 61 -12.60 3.01 -5.17
C MET A 61 -13.48 4.25 -5.34
N ILE A 62 -13.00 5.40 -4.90
CA ILE A 62 -13.67 6.67 -5.17
C ILE A 62 -13.33 7.07 -6.60
N GLU A 63 -14.35 7.14 -7.45
CA GLU A 63 -14.21 7.62 -8.81
C GLU A 63 -14.10 9.16 -8.82
N GLU A 64 -13.42 9.70 -9.82
CA GLU A 64 -13.31 11.15 -10.06
C GLU A 64 -12.71 11.96 -8.90
N LEU A 65 -11.71 11.39 -8.18
CA LEU A 65 -10.97 12.17 -7.20
C LEU A 65 -10.15 13.28 -7.89
N ASP A 66 -10.28 14.49 -7.39
CA ASP A 66 -9.39 15.58 -7.79
C ASP A 66 -7.96 15.39 -7.25
N VAL A 67 -7.01 16.11 -7.88
CA VAL A 67 -5.57 15.99 -7.55
C VAL A 67 -5.28 16.27 -6.07
N THR A 68 -6.02 17.19 -5.46
CA THR A 68 -5.82 17.57 -4.05
C THR A 68 -6.27 16.43 -3.14
N SER A 69 -7.44 15.86 -3.42
CA SER A 69 -7.98 14.72 -2.67
C SER A 69 -7.09 13.48 -2.75
N ILE A 70 -6.52 13.20 -3.94
CA ILE A 70 -5.54 12.11 -4.11
C ILE A 70 -4.30 12.34 -3.24
N LYS A 71 -3.76 13.55 -3.22
CA LYS A 71 -2.58 13.88 -2.39
C LYS A 71 -2.89 13.74 -0.90
N ILE A 72 -4.08 14.15 -0.47
CA ILE A 72 -4.52 13.98 0.91
C ILE A 72 -4.63 12.50 1.28
N LEU A 73 -5.26 11.68 0.42
CA LEU A 73 -5.35 10.23 0.68
C LEU A 73 -3.97 9.57 0.78
N ARG A 74 -3.03 9.92 -0.09
CA ARG A 74 -1.65 9.41 0.00
C ARG A 74 -0.98 9.82 1.29
N GLN A 75 -1.11 11.08 1.68
CA GLN A 75 -0.58 11.55 2.95
C GLN A 75 -1.22 10.80 4.13
N LEU A 76 -2.53 10.56 4.11
CA LEU A 76 -3.21 9.76 5.14
C LEU A 76 -2.69 8.32 5.18
N ILE A 77 -2.42 7.69 4.03
CA ILE A 77 -1.82 6.34 3.97
C ILE A 77 -0.44 6.34 4.62
N ASP A 78 0.43 7.28 4.23
CA ASP A 78 1.80 7.37 4.73
C ASP A 78 1.83 7.66 6.24
N ASP A 79 1.08 8.67 6.69
CA ASP A 79 1.01 9.09 8.09
C ASP A 79 0.44 7.96 8.97
N THR A 80 -0.65 7.32 8.53
CA THR A 80 -1.31 6.26 9.31
C THR A 80 -0.46 4.99 9.37
N SER A 81 0.19 4.60 8.27
CA SER A 81 1.13 3.49 8.24
C SER A 81 2.35 3.76 9.11
N GLY A 82 2.88 4.98 9.08
CA GLY A 82 3.98 5.42 9.94
C GLY A 82 3.60 5.36 11.42
N MET A 83 2.41 5.86 11.79
CA MET A 83 1.91 5.76 13.17
C MET A 83 1.69 4.32 13.62
N ALA A 84 1.25 3.43 12.73
CA ALA A 84 1.12 1.99 13.03
C ALA A 84 2.48 1.37 13.38
N ALA A 85 3.53 1.71 12.63
CA ALA A 85 4.90 1.25 12.93
C ALA A 85 5.39 1.78 14.29
N VAL A 86 5.13 3.06 14.60
CA VAL A 86 5.47 3.65 15.90
C VAL A 86 4.71 2.94 17.03
N ALA A 87 3.40 2.73 16.89
CA ALA A 87 2.61 2.02 17.90
C ALA A 87 3.13 0.59 18.12
N SER A 88 3.48 -0.14 17.04
CA SER A 88 4.09 -1.47 17.15
C SER A 88 5.45 -1.44 17.88
N ALA A 89 6.28 -0.44 17.64
CA ALA A 89 7.54 -0.27 18.37
C ALA A 89 7.31 0.03 19.85
N MET A 90 6.31 0.87 20.17
CA MET A 90 5.92 1.19 21.57
C MET A 90 5.37 -0.04 22.29
N ALA A 91 4.65 -0.94 21.62
CA ALA A 91 4.21 -2.21 22.20
C ALA A 91 5.40 -3.09 22.62
N LYS A 92 6.42 -3.21 21.75
CA LYS A 92 7.65 -3.95 22.06
C LYS A 92 8.39 -3.33 23.25
N ARG A 93 8.44 -2.00 23.31
CA ARG A 93 9.04 -1.28 24.44
C ARG A 93 8.28 -1.53 25.74
N ALA A 94 6.95 -1.44 25.73
CA ALA A 94 6.10 -1.73 26.87
C ALA A 94 6.28 -3.17 27.39
N LEU A 95 6.44 -4.12 26.47
CA LEU A 95 6.76 -5.51 26.83
C LEU A 95 8.11 -5.62 27.58
N MET A 96 9.15 -4.93 27.10
CA MET A 96 10.47 -4.89 27.76
C MET A 96 10.40 -4.26 29.15
N GLU A 97 9.48 -3.32 29.35
CA GLU A 97 9.19 -2.65 30.62
C GLU A 97 8.25 -3.47 31.52
N ASN A 98 7.83 -4.66 31.08
CA ASN A 98 6.84 -5.51 31.74
C ASN A 98 5.48 -4.83 31.99
N ASN A 99 5.09 -3.90 31.11
CA ASN A 99 3.82 -3.18 31.15
C ASN A 99 2.84 -3.79 30.14
N LEU A 100 2.18 -4.88 30.55
CA LEU A 100 1.31 -5.66 29.67
C LEU A 100 0.04 -4.91 29.22
N ASP A 101 -0.43 -3.94 29.99
CA ASP A 101 -1.61 -3.15 29.62
C ASP A 101 -1.28 -2.18 28.48
N LEU A 102 -0.15 -1.49 28.55
CA LEU A 102 0.32 -0.63 27.45
C LEU A 102 0.73 -1.45 26.22
N GLU A 103 1.35 -2.62 26.42
CA GLU A 103 1.67 -3.52 25.32
C GLU A 103 0.42 -3.89 24.52
N LYS A 104 -0.66 -4.33 25.17
CA LYS A 104 -1.94 -4.66 24.54
C LYS A 104 -2.57 -3.45 23.84
N TYR A 105 -2.56 -2.31 24.51
CA TYR A 105 -3.10 -1.07 23.94
C TYR A 105 -2.40 -0.69 22.65
N PHE A 106 -1.06 -0.65 22.65
CA PHE A 106 -0.29 -0.27 21.48
C PHE A 106 -0.38 -1.29 20.34
N ASN A 107 -0.46 -2.58 20.64
CA ASN A 107 -0.71 -3.60 19.61
C ASN A 107 -2.09 -3.44 18.96
N ALA A 108 -3.13 -3.20 19.74
CA ALA A 108 -4.47 -2.96 19.21
C ALA A 108 -4.50 -1.68 18.34
N LEU A 109 -3.85 -0.61 18.80
CA LEU A 109 -3.75 0.65 18.05
C LEU A 109 -3.00 0.45 16.72
N ALA A 110 -1.91 -0.31 16.71
CA ALA A 110 -1.14 -0.58 15.50
C ALA A 110 -1.98 -1.31 14.44
N LEU A 111 -2.76 -2.31 14.85
CA LEU A 111 -3.65 -3.05 13.96
C LEU A 111 -4.77 -2.17 13.39
N GLU A 112 -5.40 -1.34 14.23
CA GLU A 112 -6.44 -0.40 13.80
C GLU A 112 -5.92 0.62 12.78
N LEU A 113 -4.72 1.17 13.03
CA LEU A 113 -4.08 2.12 12.11
C LEU A 113 -3.72 1.47 10.76
N LEU A 114 -3.27 0.21 10.76
CA LEU A 114 -3.03 -0.53 9.51
C LEU A 114 -4.31 -0.79 8.74
N ASP A 115 -5.41 -1.12 9.42
CA ASP A 115 -6.72 -1.30 8.79
C ASP A 115 -7.19 0.01 8.14
N GLN A 116 -7.09 1.13 8.85
CA GLN A 116 -7.42 2.46 8.31
C GLN A 116 -6.55 2.81 7.08
N ALA A 117 -5.24 2.58 7.14
CA ALA A 117 -4.36 2.82 5.98
C ALA A 117 -4.77 1.97 4.78
N SER A 118 -5.16 0.70 4.99
CA SER A 118 -5.65 -0.18 3.93
C SER A 118 -6.95 0.32 3.30
N ILE A 119 -7.86 0.87 4.09
CA ILE A 119 -9.11 1.48 3.60
C ILE A 119 -8.80 2.71 2.72
N TYR A 120 -7.90 3.59 3.14
CA TYR A 120 -7.48 4.74 2.34
C TYR A 120 -6.84 4.31 1.02
N MET A 121 -6.05 3.23 1.03
CA MET A 121 -5.45 2.65 -0.17
C MET A 121 -6.51 2.09 -1.13
N ILE A 122 -7.56 1.45 -0.60
CA ILE A 122 -8.71 0.99 -1.40
C ILE A 122 -9.42 2.18 -2.04
N TYR A 123 -9.67 3.24 -1.29
CA TYR A 123 -10.33 4.44 -1.82
C TYR A 123 -9.52 5.17 -2.89
N SER A 124 -8.20 5.22 -2.75
CA SER A 124 -7.32 5.80 -3.77
C SER A 124 -7.15 4.92 -5.01
N GLY A 125 -7.52 3.64 -4.93
CA GLY A 125 -7.32 2.66 -6.00
C GLY A 125 -5.85 2.31 -6.25
N GLU A 126 -4.95 2.65 -5.35
CA GLU A 126 -3.50 2.46 -5.52
C GLU A 126 -3.03 1.03 -5.23
N PHE A 127 -3.77 0.05 -5.73
CA PHE A 127 -3.28 -1.32 -5.77
C PHE A 127 -2.17 -1.47 -6.81
N LEU A 128 -1.28 -2.42 -6.59
CA LEU A 128 -0.22 -2.73 -7.56
C LEU A 128 -0.82 -3.21 -8.87
N GLU A 129 -1.85 -4.06 -8.79
CA GLU A 129 -2.60 -4.61 -9.92
C GLU A 129 -4.10 -4.70 -9.59
N VAL A 130 -4.93 -4.98 -10.59
CA VAL A 130 -6.39 -4.97 -10.45
C VAL A 130 -6.93 -6.16 -9.66
N THR A 131 -6.30 -7.33 -9.78
CA THR A 131 -6.74 -8.54 -9.07
C THR A 131 -5.77 -8.95 -7.96
N SER A 132 -6.28 -9.66 -6.96
CA SER A 132 -5.45 -10.22 -5.88
C SER A 132 -4.37 -11.16 -6.43
N SER A 133 -4.68 -11.95 -7.45
CA SER A 133 -3.73 -12.87 -8.09
C SER A 133 -2.63 -12.14 -8.86
N ALA A 134 -2.95 -11.01 -9.49
CA ALA A 134 -1.96 -10.17 -10.18
C ALA A 134 -1.17 -9.28 -9.19
N ASN A 135 -1.78 -8.88 -8.06
CA ASN A 135 -1.11 -8.11 -7.01
C ASN A 135 0.00 -8.91 -6.32
N ARG A 136 -0.18 -10.23 -6.15
CA ARG A 136 0.78 -11.07 -5.45
C ARG A 136 2.20 -10.99 -6.04
N PRO A 137 2.45 -11.28 -7.33
CA PRO A 137 3.81 -11.22 -7.88
C PRO A 137 4.42 -9.81 -7.86
N GLU A 138 3.62 -8.76 -8.00
CA GLU A 138 4.12 -7.38 -7.90
C GLU A 138 4.51 -7.03 -6.46
N LEU A 139 3.75 -7.48 -5.47
CA LEU A 139 4.11 -7.32 -4.07
C LEU A 139 5.40 -8.10 -3.73
N GLU A 140 5.51 -9.36 -4.16
CA GLU A 140 6.69 -10.18 -3.96
C GLU A 140 7.95 -9.52 -4.55
N LYS A 141 7.85 -8.92 -5.74
CA LYS A 141 8.93 -8.16 -6.36
C LYS A 141 9.34 -6.93 -5.53
N LYS A 142 8.35 -6.20 -4.97
CA LYS A 142 8.64 -5.07 -4.06
C LYS A 142 9.33 -5.55 -2.78
N LEU A 143 8.88 -6.66 -2.21
CA LEU A 143 9.52 -7.27 -1.03
C LEU A 143 10.95 -7.74 -1.32
N GLN A 144 11.23 -8.30 -2.50
CA GLN A 144 12.59 -8.64 -2.93
C GLN A 144 13.48 -7.40 -3.00
N ASN A 145 12.99 -6.30 -3.55
CA ASN A 145 13.74 -5.04 -3.58
C ASN A 145 13.99 -4.49 -2.16
N GLU A 146 13.05 -4.66 -1.26
CA GLU A 146 13.23 -4.28 0.14
C GLU A 146 14.31 -5.12 0.83
N MET A 147 14.35 -6.43 0.58
CA MET A 147 15.39 -7.31 1.08
C MET A 147 16.78 -6.88 0.60
N ILE A 148 16.91 -6.44 -0.66
CA ILE A 148 18.18 -5.91 -1.20
C ILE A 148 18.61 -4.64 -0.43
N LYS A 149 17.67 -3.77 -0.07
CA LYS A 149 17.99 -2.58 0.75
C LYS A 149 18.45 -2.96 2.16
N ILE A 150 17.85 -3.99 2.74
CA ILE A 150 18.27 -4.51 4.04
C ILE A 150 19.70 -5.07 3.94
N ASP A 151 20.03 -5.82 2.88
CA ASP A 151 21.38 -6.33 2.65
C ASP A 151 22.40 -5.20 2.57
N LYS A 152 22.09 -4.16 1.80
CA LYS A 152 22.94 -2.99 1.70
C LYS A 152 23.11 -2.29 3.06
N PHE A 153 22.06 -2.16 3.84
CA PHE A 153 22.15 -1.57 5.17
C PHE A 153 23.04 -2.41 6.11
N ILE A 154 22.94 -3.75 6.04
CA ILE A 154 23.80 -4.66 6.78
C ILE A 154 25.27 -4.45 6.37
N GLU A 155 25.57 -4.32 5.06
CA GLU A 155 26.90 -4.00 4.57
C GLU A 155 27.40 -2.65 5.11
N ASP A 156 26.55 -1.60 5.08
CA ASP A 156 26.89 -0.26 5.53
C ASP A 156 27.24 -0.21 7.03
N ILE A 157 26.68 -1.12 7.85
CA ILE A 157 26.94 -1.19 9.30
C ILE A 157 27.92 -2.29 9.70
N SER A 158 28.52 -3.00 8.77
CA SER A 158 29.39 -4.17 9.02
C SER A 158 30.62 -3.86 9.86
N ASP A 159 31.14 -2.64 9.73
CA ASP A 159 32.30 -2.15 10.51
C ASP A 159 31.92 -1.60 11.91
N MET A 160 30.63 -1.61 12.25
CA MET A 160 30.12 -1.19 13.54
C MET A 160 29.94 -2.43 14.44
N ASP A 161 30.14 -2.28 15.73
CA ASP A 161 29.93 -3.35 16.71
C ASP A 161 28.41 -3.52 16.99
N LEU A 162 27.65 -4.00 15.96
CA LEU A 162 26.19 -4.09 15.92
C LEU A 162 25.69 -5.49 15.55
N GLU A 163 26.38 -6.55 16.02
CA GLU A 163 26.03 -7.93 15.69
C GLU A 163 24.56 -8.26 15.98
N GLU A 164 24.01 -7.83 17.12
CA GLU A 164 22.61 -8.05 17.48
C GLU A 164 21.63 -7.41 16.49
N VAL A 165 21.98 -6.24 15.92
CA VAL A 165 21.16 -5.56 14.92
C VAL A 165 21.16 -6.35 13.61
N VAL A 166 22.32 -6.83 13.19
CA VAL A 166 22.47 -7.66 11.98
C VAL A 166 21.66 -8.94 12.12
N ASP A 167 21.74 -9.64 13.24
CA ASP A 167 20.96 -10.86 13.52
C ASP A 167 19.45 -10.62 13.40
N VAL A 168 18.94 -9.51 13.93
CA VAL A 168 17.52 -9.14 13.83
C VAL A 168 17.12 -8.85 12.38
N LEU A 169 17.96 -8.14 11.63
CA LEU A 169 17.70 -7.83 10.21
C LEU A 169 17.67 -9.10 9.35
N GLU A 170 18.63 -10.00 9.55
CA GLU A 170 18.66 -11.30 8.85
C GLU A 170 17.45 -12.18 9.21
N ALA A 171 17.06 -12.21 10.49
CA ALA A 171 15.86 -12.93 10.92
C ALA A 171 14.59 -12.36 10.26
N ASN A 172 14.48 -11.03 10.12
CA ASN A 172 13.36 -10.39 9.45
C ASN A 172 13.32 -10.71 7.96
N LYS A 173 14.46 -10.66 7.25
CA LYS A 173 14.57 -11.09 5.84
C LYS A 173 14.08 -12.53 5.67
N LYS A 174 14.53 -13.44 6.51
CA LYS A 174 14.12 -14.84 6.47
C LYS A 174 12.61 -15.00 6.65
N LYS A 175 11.98 -14.25 7.56
CA LYS A 175 10.52 -14.26 7.76
C LYS A 175 9.78 -13.76 6.51
N ILE A 176 10.22 -12.66 5.92
CA ILE A 176 9.64 -12.12 4.68
C ILE A 176 9.78 -13.14 3.55
N GLY A 177 10.96 -13.71 3.35
CA GLY A 177 11.21 -14.73 2.32
C GLY A 177 10.33 -15.97 2.46
N ALA A 178 10.03 -16.39 3.70
CA ALA A 178 9.16 -17.53 3.96
C ALA A 178 7.69 -17.29 3.61
N LEU A 179 7.25 -16.03 3.47
CA LEU A 179 5.88 -15.68 3.09
C LEU A 179 5.69 -15.53 1.57
N MET A 180 6.78 -15.54 0.81
CA MET A 180 6.77 -15.37 -0.66
C MET A 180 6.71 -16.71 -1.43
N ILE A 181 6.36 -17.82 -0.77
CA ILE A 181 6.29 -19.18 -1.37
C ILE A 181 4.91 -19.50 -1.90
#